data_6fc481cd699935fbc3991fcdfaa6d67e
#
_entry.id   6fc481cd699935fbc3991fcdfaa6d67e
#
_cell.length_a   1.000
_cell.length_b   1.000
_cell.length_c   1.000
_cell.angle_alpha   90.00
_cell.angle_beta   90.00
_cell.angle_gamma   90.00
#
_symmetry.space_group_name_H-M   'P 1'
#
loop_
_entity.id
_entity.type
_entity.pdbx_description
1 polymer ?
#
loop_
_entity_poly.entity_id
_entity_poly.type
_entity_poly.pdbx_seq_one_letter_code
_entity_poly.pdbx_strand_id
1 'polypeptide(L)'
;TDTMGHISESVEELHIPNLQKLGIANLHPLKQVTPVERPMGYYSFLREASTGKDTMTGHWEMMGLHITKPFKTFTETGFPKELIDELEKRTGHKVIGNKSASGTEILDELAEEEIATGHMIVYTSADSVLQICGNGETFGLDELYRCCAFAREITMKDEWKVGRVIA
;
A
#
# COMPACT_ATOMS: atom_id res chain seq x y z
N THR A 1 1.40 11.07 13.59
CA THR A 1 0.32 11.61 12.72
C THR A 1 -0.98 11.63 13.52
N ASP A 2 -1.64 12.75 13.58
CA ASP A 2 -2.91 12.92 14.30
C ASP A 2 -4.03 13.26 13.30
N THR A 3 -4.51 12.25 12.58
CA THR A 3 -5.53 12.43 11.55
C THR A 3 -6.83 13.00 12.09
N MET A 4 -7.35 12.46 13.19
CA MET A 4 -8.64 12.91 13.74
C MET A 4 -8.55 14.30 14.37
N GLY A 5 -7.46 14.61 15.07
CA GLY A 5 -7.20 15.95 15.58
C GLY A 5 -7.15 16.98 14.46
N HIS A 6 -6.34 16.75 13.42
CA HIS A 6 -6.22 17.66 12.28
C HIS A 6 -7.54 17.83 11.51
N ILE A 7 -8.34 16.76 11.33
CA ILE A 7 -9.68 16.88 10.75
C ILE A 7 -10.54 17.82 11.61
N SER A 8 -10.55 17.62 12.94
CA SER A 8 -11.35 18.44 13.84
C SER A 8 -10.93 19.91 13.86
N GLU A 9 -9.66 20.19 13.58
CA GLU A 9 -9.12 21.55 13.47
C GLU A 9 -9.40 22.21 12.13
N SER A 10 -9.52 21.43 11.07
CA SER A 10 -9.67 21.91 9.67
C SER A 10 -11.10 22.25 9.28
N VAL A 11 -12.10 21.86 10.08
CA VAL A 11 -13.51 22.10 9.80
C VAL A 11 -14.15 23.01 10.87
N GLU A 12 -15.19 23.76 10.52
CA GLU A 12 -15.93 24.57 11.48
C GLU A 12 -16.77 23.70 12.43
N GLU A 13 -17.35 22.63 11.91
CA GLU A 13 -18.14 21.67 12.67
C GLU A 13 -17.80 20.24 12.25
N LEU A 14 -17.52 19.36 13.22
CA LEU A 14 -17.29 17.94 13.01
C LEU A 14 -18.49 17.12 13.53
N HIS A 15 -19.41 16.77 12.65
CA HIS A 15 -20.63 16.06 12.99
C HIS A 15 -20.44 14.55 12.95
N ILE A 16 -20.03 13.96 14.08
CA ILE A 16 -19.77 12.50 14.24
C ILE A 16 -20.51 11.91 15.47
N PRO A 17 -21.84 12.04 15.58
CA PRO A 17 -22.58 11.72 16.81
C PRO A 17 -22.47 10.25 17.22
N ASN A 18 -22.35 9.34 16.28
CA ASN A 18 -22.21 7.91 16.59
C ASN A 18 -20.82 7.58 17.16
N LEU A 19 -19.74 8.14 16.59
CA LEU A 19 -18.40 7.96 17.13
C LEU A 19 -18.25 8.66 18.48
N GLN A 20 -18.90 9.81 18.68
CA GLN A 20 -18.95 10.48 19.97
C GLN A 20 -19.60 9.60 21.04
N LYS A 21 -20.79 9.02 20.77
CA LYS A 21 -21.46 8.07 21.67
C LYS A 21 -20.62 6.84 21.99
N LEU A 22 -19.80 6.38 21.06
CA LEU A 22 -18.86 5.28 21.26
C LEU A 22 -17.61 5.67 22.07
N GLY A 23 -17.38 6.96 22.29
CA GLY A 23 -16.31 7.45 23.17
C GLY A 23 -15.03 7.89 22.45
N ILE A 24 -15.07 8.25 21.16
CA ILE A 24 -13.87 8.68 20.44
C ILE A 24 -13.17 9.88 21.10
N ALA A 25 -13.92 10.87 21.56
CA ALA A 25 -13.38 12.04 22.24
C ALA A 25 -12.86 11.77 23.67
N ASN A 26 -13.17 10.58 24.22
CA ASN A 26 -12.59 10.13 25.47
C ASN A 26 -11.18 9.55 25.27
N LEU A 27 -10.88 9.05 24.06
CA LEU A 27 -9.54 8.59 23.68
C LEU A 27 -8.62 9.74 23.33
N HIS A 28 -9.13 10.68 22.54
CA HIS A 28 -8.35 11.76 21.96
C HIS A 28 -9.16 13.07 21.93
N PRO A 29 -8.62 14.18 22.47
CA PRO A 29 -9.30 15.47 22.42
C PRO A 29 -9.57 15.91 20.98
N LEU A 30 -10.82 16.26 20.69
CA LEU A 30 -11.25 16.80 19.41
C LEU A 30 -11.89 18.19 19.64
N LYS A 31 -11.63 19.14 18.76
CA LYS A 31 -11.98 20.55 18.98
C LYS A 31 -13.50 20.78 19.17
N GLN A 32 -14.35 20.06 18.40
CA GLN A 32 -15.81 20.27 18.42
C GLN A 32 -16.58 19.08 19.00
N VAL A 33 -15.90 18.02 19.46
CA VAL A 33 -16.53 16.80 19.95
C VAL A 33 -16.18 16.62 21.43
N THR A 34 -17.18 16.70 22.29
CA THR A 34 -16.96 16.53 23.72
C THR A 34 -16.94 15.05 24.13
N PRO A 35 -16.10 14.67 25.11
CA PRO A 35 -16.15 13.36 25.74
C PRO A 35 -17.54 13.05 26.32
N VAL A 36 -17.90 11.79 26.38
CA VAL A 36 -19.14 11.30 26.98
C VAL A 36 -18.87 10.58 28.29
N GLU A 37 -19.70 10.82 29.29
CA GLU A 37 -19.53 10.23 30.63
C GLU A 37 -19.77 8.70 30.60
N ARG A 38 -20.71 8.25 29.77
CA ARG A 38 -21.07 6.82 29.63
C ARG A 38 -21.09 6.41 28.17
N PRO A 39 -19.95 6.00 27.64
CA PRO A 39 -19.85 5.54 26.25
C PRO A 39 -20.70 4.29 26.01
N MET A 40 -21.27 4.17 24.81
CA MET A 40 -22.05 3.01 24.39
C MET A 40 -21.20 1.80 24.00
N GLY A 41 -19.87 1.97 23.91
CA GLY A 41 -18.92 0.93 23.54
C GLY A 41 -17.70 0.92 24.44
N TYR A 42 -16.85 -0.07 24.22
CA TYR A 42 -15.53 -0.11 24.79
C TYR A 42 -14.54 0.54 23.83
N TYR A 43 -13.56 1.27 24.33
CA TYR A 43 -12.50 1.91 23.58
C TYR A 43 -11.16 1.73 24.26
N SER A 44 -10.09 1.67 23.47
CA SER A 44 -8.72 1.54 23.97
C SER A 44 -7.73 2.03 22.94
N PHE A 45 -6.52 2.30 23.39
CA PHE A 45 -5.36 2.45 22.52
C PHE A 45 -4.67 1.10 22.36
N LEU A 46 -4.34 0.75 21.11
CA LEU A 46 -3.48 -0.37 20.81
C LEU A 46 -2.11 0.17 20.40
N ARG A 47 -1.06 -0.39 20.98
CA ARG A 47 0.31 -0.08 20.59
C ARG A 47 0.81 -1.16 19.64
N GLU A 48 1.21 -0.75 18.45
CA GLU A 48 1.84 -1.67 17.50
C GLU A 48 3.13 -2.23 18.07
N ALA A 49 3.30 -3.54 18.01
CA ALA A 49 4.48 -4.27 18.48
C ALA A 49 5.40 -4.67 17.30
N SER A 50 4.84 -4.79 16.11
CA SER A 50 5.59 -5.12 14.89
C SER A 50 6.52 -3.97 14.47
N THR A 51 7.60 -4.31 13.77
CA THR A 51 8.66 -3.34 13.41
C THR A 51 8.51 -2.73 12.02
N GLY A 52 7.56 -3.20 11.20
CA GLY A 52 7.29 -2.68 9.86
C GLY A 52 6.50 -1.37 9.89
N LYS A 53 6.70 -0.52 8.87
CA LYS A 53 5.94 0.73 8.69
C LYS A 53 4.93 0.65 7.56
N ASP A 54 4.82 -0.50 6.92
CA ASP A 54 3.89 -0.70 5.81
C ASP A 54 2.51 -1.16 6.29
N THR A 55 1.51 -0.88 5.48
CA THR A 55 0.10 -1.20 5.77
C THR A 55 -0.14 -2.69 6.01
N MET A 56 0.60 -3.57 5.31
CA MET A 56 0.47 -5.03 5.48
C MET A 56 0.86 -5.48 6.88
N THR A 57 1.95 -4.95 7.43
CA THR A 57 2.40 -5.25 8.80
C THR A 57 1.31 -4.92 9.80
N GLY A 58 0.71 -3.72 9.73
CA GLY A 58 -0.37 -3.32 10.62
C GLY A 58 -1.62 -4.20 10.51
N HIS A 59 -2.04 -4.56 9.29
CA HIS A 59 -3.17 -5.47 9.10
C HIS A 59 -2.90 -6.87 9.66
N TRP A 60 -1.72 -7.40 9.46
CA TRP A 60 -1.35 -8.72 9.98
C TRP A 60 -1.27 -8.73 11.50
N GLU A 61 -0.78 -7.65 12.10
CA GLU A 61 -0.75 -7.52 13.56
C GLU A 61 -2.17 -7.46 14.15
N MET A 62 -3.09 -6.73 13.53
CA MET A 62 -4.51 -6.75 13.94
C MET A 62 -5.13 -8.15 13.87
N MET A 63 -4.62 -9.01 13.00
CA MET A 63 -5.02 -10.43 12.88
C MET A 63 -4.20 -11.37 13.79
N GLY A 64 -3.36 -10.84 14.68
CA GLY A 64 -2.58 -11.59 15.66
C GLY A 64 -1.21 -12.07 15.18
N LEU A 65 -0.70 -11.57 14.05
CA LEU A 65 0.62 -11.91 13.52
C LEU A 65 1.64 -10.82 13.88
N HIS A 66 2.59 -11.15 14.74
CA HIS A 66 3.68 -10.27 15.08
C HIS A 66 4.80 -10.34 14.03
N ILE A 67 5.05 -9.25 13.33
CA ILE A 67 6.07 -9.14 12.28
C ILE A 67 7.37 -8.58 12.88
N THR A 68 8.34 -9.43 13.06
CA THR A 68 9.67 -9.06 13.59
C THR A 68 10.68 -8.68 12.51
N LYS A 69 10.45 -9.10 11.26
CA LYS A 69 11.28 -8.80 10.10
C LYS A 69 10.43 -8.01 9.08
N PRO A 70 10.60 -6.68 9.02
CA PRO A 70 9.77 -5.84 8.16
C PRO A 70 9.96 -6.17 6.68
N PHE A 71 8.92 -5.98 5.90
CA PHE A 71 9.02 -6.03 4.44
C PHE A 71 9.86 -4.88 3.91
N LYS A 72 10.43 -5.06 2.71
CA LYS A 72 11.19 -4.02 2.03
C LYS A 72 10.27 -3.02 1.34
N THR A 73 10.68 -1.77 1.34
CA THR A 73 10.06 -0.70 0.54
C THR A 73 11.09 -0.17 -0.44
N PHE A 74 10.65 0.23 -1.62
CA PHE A 74 11.52 0.70 -2.71
C PHE A 74 11.06 2.07 -3.24
N THR A 75 10.57 2.91 -2.33
CA THR A 75 9.94 4.20 -2.65
C THR A 75 10.91 5.27 -3.15
N GLU A 76 12.18 5.21 -2.78
CA GLU A 76 13.17 6.23 -3.14
C GLU A 76 13.82 5.98 -4.50
N THR A 77 14.06 4.72 -4.84
CA THR A 77 14.87 4.35 -6.01
C THR A 77 14.17 3.48 -7.03
N GLY A 78 12.95 3.00 -6.73
CA GLY A 78 12.37 1.87 -7.44
C GLY A 78 13.07 0.56 -7.06
N PHE A 79 12.72 -0.52 -7.72
CA PHE A 79 13.30 -1.85 -7.48
C PHE A 79 14.74 -1.93 -7.99
N PRO A 80 15.62 -2.71 -7.31
CA PRO A 80 16.99 -2.93 -7.76
C PRO A 80 17.03 -3.50 -9.18
N LYS A 81 18.10 -3.13 -9.91
CA LYS A 81 18.26 -3.58 -11.29
C LYS A 81 18.27 -5.10 -11.43
N GLU A 82 18.86 -5.79 -10.49
CA GLU A 82 18.94 -7.26 -10.48
C GLU A 82 17.54 -7.91 -10.36
N LEU A 83 16.64 -7.30 -9.60
CA LEU A 83 15.25 -7.75 -9.52
C LEU A 83 14.52 -7.54 -10.85
N ILE A 84 14.68 -6.36 -11.45
CA ILE A 84 14.07 -6.03 -12.75
C ILE A 84 14.62 -6.94 -13.85
N ASP A 85 15.93 -7.15 -13.93
CA ASP A 85 16.56 -8.04 -14.92
C ASP A 85 16.03 -9.49 -14.80
N GLU A 86 15.86 -9.99 -13.56
CA GLU A 86 15.32 -11.33 -13.33
C GLU A 86 13.82 -11.40 -13.71
N LEU A 87 13.06 -10.34 -13.44
CA LEU A 87 11.65 -10.25 -13.83
C LEU A 87 11.50 -10.24 -15.36
N GLU A 88 12.25 -9.38 -16.06
CA GLU A 88 12.28 -9.34 -17.52
C GLU A 88 12.64 -10.69 -18.15
N LYS A 89 13.66 -11.34 -17.60
CA LYS A 89 14.13 -12.65 -18.08
C LYS A 89 13.05 -13.73 -17.93
N ARG A 90 12.31 -13.73 -16.81
CA ARG A 90 11.29 -14.75 -16.55
C ARG A 90 9.98 -14.49 -17.27
N THR A 91 9.60 -13.24 -17.41
CA THR A 91 8.35 -12.85 -18.08
C THR A 91 8.49 -12.80 -19.60
N GLY A 92 9.67 -12.42 -20.09
CA GLY A 92 9.92 -12.10 -21.51
C GLY A 92 9.52 -10.68 -21.90
N HIS A 93 8.98 -9.89 -20.97
CA HIS A 93 8.60 -8.49 -21.18
C HIS A 93 9.66 -7.55 -20.64
N LYS A 94 9.89 -6.46 -21.37
CA LYS A 94 10.67 -5.33 -20.85
C LYS A 94 9.87 -4.57 -19.83
N VAL A 95 10.55 -4.03 -18.82
CA VAL A 95 9.96 -3.22 -17.77
C VAL A 95 10.12 -1.74 -18.06
N ILE A 96 9.01 -1.01 -17.94
CA ILE A 96 8.98 0.46 -17.93
C ILE A 96 8.42 0.94 -16.59
N GLY A 97 8.75 2.18 -16.22
CA GLY A 97 8.32 2.80 -14.97
C GLY A 97 9.35 2.66 -13.84
N ASN A 98 9.38 1.54 -13.18
CA ASN A 98 10.28 1.22 -12.04
C ASN A 98 10.55 2.39 -11.08
N LYS A 99 9.50 3.04 -10.62
CA LYS A 99 9.56 4.18 -9.69
C LYS A 99 8.41 4.16 -8.70
N SER A 100 8.46 5.04 -7.71
CA SER A 100 7.30 5.30 -6.84
C SER A 100 6.35 6.25 -7.54
N ALA A 101 5.08 5.85 -7.67
CA ALA A 101 4.03 6.64 -8.28
C ALA A 101 2.64 6.22 -7.77
N SER A 102 1.63 7.07 -7.99
CA SER A 102 0.24 6.65 -7.93
C SER A 102 -0.15 5.88 -9.20
N GLY A 103 -1.16 4.99 -9.10
CA GLY A 103 -1.62 4.22 -10.26
C GLY A 103 -2.14 5.10 -11.40
N THR A 104 -2.82 6.20 -11.08
CA THR A 104 -3.32 7.15 -12.09
C THR A 104 -2.18 7.88 -12.81
N GLU A 105 -1.21 8.41 -12.05
CA GLU A 105 -0.07 9.13 -12.63
C GLU A 105 0.79 8.25 -13.53
N ILE A 106 1.08 7.02 -13.11
CA ILE A 106 1.92 6.12 -13.89
C ILE A 106 1.24 5.66 -15.19
N LEU A 107 -0.07 5.49 -15.15
CA LEU A 107 -0.86 5.15 -16.34
C LEU A 107 -0.94 6.34 -17.30
N ASP A 108 -1.20 7.54 -16.83
CA ASP A 108 -1.21 8.76 -17.66
C ASP A 108 0.14 8.96 -18.37
N GLU A 109 1.24 8.56 -17.73
CA GLU A 109 2.60 8.72 -18.26
C GLU A 109 2.98 7.62 -19.26
N LEU A 110 2.63 6.35 -18.98
CA LEU A 110 3.24 5.19 -19.65
C LEU A 110 2.25 4.28 -20.41
N ALA A 111 0.94 4.50 -20.30
CA ALA A 111 -0.02 3.59 -20.94
C ALA A 111 0.11 3.57 -22.47
N GLU A 112 0.39 4.68 -23.11
CA GLU A 112 0.58 4.73 -24.56
C GLU A 112 1.81 3.92 -25.00
N GLU A 113 2.91 4.02 -24.26
CA GLU A 113 4.13 3.25 -24.51
C GLU A 113 3.89 1.76 -24.27
N GLU A 114 3.21 1.40 -23.19
CA GLU A 114 2.84 0.01 -22.90
C GLU A 114 2.03 -0.61 -24.03
N ILE A 115 0.97 0.06 -24.48
CA ILE A 115 0.10 -0.39 -25.58
C ILE A 115 0.88 -0.56 -26.88
N ALA A 116 1.77 0.38 -27.19
CA ALA A 116 2.54 0.39 -28.43
C ALA A 116 3.65 -0.68 -28.46
N THR A 117 4.23 -1.01 -27.33
CA THR A 117 5.43 -1.86 -27.23
C THR A 117 5.18 -3.23 -26.63
N GLY A 118 4.09 -3.42 -25.87
CA GLY A 118 3.85 -4.60 -25.03
C GLY A 118 4.80 -4.69 -23.82
N HIS A 119 5.44 -3.59 -23.45
CA HIS A 119 6.26 -3.51 -22.25
C HIS A 119 5.38 -3.53 -21.01
N MET A 120 5.89 -4.05 -19.92
CA MET A 120 5.18 -4.17 -18.66
C MET A 120 5.45 -2.96 -17.76
N ILE A 121 4.43 -2.24 -17.35
CA ILE A 121 4.58 -1.16 -16.36
C ILE A 121 4.79 -1.80 -15.00
N VAL A 122 5.93 -1.48 -14.34
CA VAL A 122 6.22 -1.90 -12.97
C VAL A 122 6.47 -0.66 -12.11
N TYR A 123 5.80 -0.59 -10.98
CA TYR A 123 5.95 0.54 -10.07
C TYR A 123 5.72 0.13 -8.61
N THR A 124 6.02 1.03 -7.70
CA THR A 124 5.74 0.87 -6.26
C THR A 124 5.01 2.09 -5.71
N SER A 125 4.55 2.02 -4.49
CA SER A 125 3.98 3.14 -3.76
C SER A 125 4.66 3.27 -2.39
N ALA A 126 4.09 4.05 -1.48
CA ALA A 126 4.61 4.19 -0.12
C ALA A 126 4.55 2.88 0.71
N ASP A 127 3.81 1.90 0.24
CA ASP A 127 3.70 0.57 0.86
C ASP A 127 4.79 -0.39 0.35
N SER A 128 4.92 -1.53 1.03
CA SER A 128 5.76 -2.64 0.56
C SER A 128 5.04 -3.46 -0.50
N VAL A 129 5.03 -2.96 -1.73
CA VAL A 129 4.27 -3.53 -2.84
C VAL A 129 5.03 -3.42 -4.15
N LEU A 130 4.96 -4.48 -4.97
CA LEU A 130 5.31 -4.45 -6.39
C LEU A 130 4.01 -4.48 -7.18
N GLN A 131 3.80 -3.46 -8.00
CA GLN A 131 2.59 -3.29 -8.80
C GLN A 131 2.94 -3.45 -10.28
N ILE A 132 2.10 -4.18 -11.01
CA ILE A 132 2.26 -4.43 -12.43
C ILE A 132 0.98 -3.97 -13.13
N CYS A 133 1.12 -3.20 -14.21
CA CYS A 133 0.02 -2.89 -15.09
C CYS A 133 0.33 -3.37 -16.51
N GLY A 134 -0.71 -3.83 -17.18
CA GLY A 134 -0.73 -4.17 -18.61
C GLY A 134 -2.13 -3.94 -19.15
N ASN A 135 -2.23 -3.49 -20.40
CA ASN A 135 -3.51 -3.22 -21.04
C ASN A 135 -4.29 -4.52 -21.29
N GLY A 136 -5.60 -4.51 -20.99
CA GLY A 136 -6.44 -5.71 -21.08
C GLY A 136 -6.59 -6.30 -22.48
N GLU A 137 -6.44 -5.49 -23.54
CA GLU A 137 -6.58 -5.92 -24.93
C GLU A 137 -5.23 -6.35 -25.53
N THR A 138 -4.15 -5.65 -25.23
CA THR A 138 -2.83 -5.87 -25.85
C THR A 138 -1.93 -6.78 -25.04
N PHE A 139 -1.97 -6.69 -23.70
CA PHE A 139 -1.20 -7.53 -22.80
C PHE A 139 -1.97 -8.78 -22.36
N GLY A 140 -3.23 -8.62 -22.00
CA GLY A 140 -4.14 -9.69 -21.61
C GLY A 140 -4.03 -10.08 -20.11
N LEU A 141 -5.18 -10.50 -19.56
CA LEU A 141 -5.30 -10.78 -18.12
C LEU A 141 -4.50 -12.00 -17.68
N ASP A 142 -4.50 -13.08 -18.46
CA ASP A 142 -3.76 -14.31 -18.13
C ASP A 142 -2.25 -14.07 -18.10
N GLU A 143 -1.76 -13.26 -19.02
CA GLU A 143 -0.35 -12.86 -19.07
C GLU A 143 0.02 -11.97 -17.89
N LEU A 144 -0.84 -11.03 -17.53
CA LEU A 144 -0.66 -10.19 -16.35
C LEU A 144 -0.55 -11.03 -15.07
N TYR A 145 -1.42 -12.01 -14.88
CA TYR A 145 -1.36 -12.91 -13.73
C TYR A 145 -0.11 -13.80 -13.76
N ARG A 146 0.32 -14.27 -14.93
CA ARG A 146 1.57 -15.00 -15.08
C ARG A 146 2.78 -14.16 -14.63
N CYS A 147 2.82 -12.89 -15.05
CA CYS A 147 3.86 -11.95 -14.63
C CYS A 147 3.83 -11.68 -13.12
N CYS A 148 2.65 -11.51 -12.54
CA CYS A 148 2.49 -11.36 -11.09
C CYS A 148 2.97 -12.60 -10.31
N ALA A 149 2.72 -13.80 -10.81
CA ALA A 149 3.20 -15.03 -10.19
C ALA A 149 4.74 -15.09 -10.18
N PHE A 150 5.40 -14.78 -11.28
CA PHE A 150 6.86 -14.68 -11.35
C PHE A 150 7.41 -13.58 -10.43
N ALA A 151 6.80 -12.40 -10.44
CA ALA A 151 7.18 -11.33 -9.54
C ALA A 151 7.06 -11.76 -8.07
N ARG A 152 6.00 -12.50 -7.71
CA ARG A 152 5.83 -13.02 -6.35
C ARG A 152 6.92 -14.00 -5.96
N GLU A 153 7.28 -14.93 -6.83
CA GLU A 153 8.38 -15.88 -6.57
C GLU A 153 9.72 -15.17 -6.38
N ILE A 154 10.03 -14.18 -7.23
CA ILE A 154 11.26 -13.38 -7.15
C ILE A 154 11.31 -12.61 -5.83
N THR A 155 10.20 -11.95 -5.45
CA THR A 155 10.12 -11.12 -4.25
C THR A 155 9.94 -11.90 -2.95
N MET A 156 10.02 -13.23 -2.97
CA MET A 156 10.14 -14.05 -1.76
C MET A 156 11.56 -14.13 -1.21
N LYS A 157 12.57 -13.72 -1.98
CA LYS A 157 13.95 -13.60 -1.50
C LYS A 157 14.05 -12.49 -0.44
N ASP A 158 14.82 -12.74 0.60
CA ASP A 158 14.92 -11.82 1.75
C ASP A 158 15.37 -10.40 1.38
N GLU A 159 16.29 -10.28 0.43
CA GLU A 159 16.78 -8.97 -0.06
C GLU A 159 15.74 -8.17 -0.84
N TRP A 160 14.72 -8.84 -1.41
CA TRP A 160 13.68 -8.24 -2.27
C TRP A 160 12.27 -8.40 -1.73
N LYS A 161 12.13 -8.90 -0.51
CA LYS A 161 10.86 -9.30 0.06
C LYS A 161 9.90 -8.15 0.26
N VAL A 162 8.92 -8.05 -0.62
CA VAL A 162 7.78 -7.14 -0.48
C VAL A 162 6.57 -7.84 0.14
N GLY A 163 5.70 -7.07 0.74
CA GLY A 163 4.48 -7.58 1.39
C GLY A 163 3.52 -8.22 0.39
N ARG A 164 3.39 -7.63 -0.80
CA ARG A 164 2.46 -8.10 -1.84
C ARG A 164 2.94 -7.77 -3.25
N VAL A 165 2.42 -8.54 -4.21
CA VAL A 165 2.45 -8.23 -5.65
C VAL A 165 1.01 -8.08 -6.08
N ILE A 166 0.69 -7.05 -6.83
CA ILE A 166 -0.66 -6.75 -7.33
C ILE A 166 -0.64 -6.31 -8.79
N ALA A 167 -1.77 -6.53 -9.46
CA ALA A 167 -2.07 -6.08 -10.81
C ALA A 167 -3.14 -4.99 -10.78
#